data_824335be3957355a50546ad55305e11d
#
_entry.id   824335be3957355a50546ad55305e11d
#
_cell.length_a   1.000
_cell.length_b   1.000
_cell.length_c   1.000
_cell.angle_alpha   90.00
_cell.angle_beta   90.00
_cell.angle_gamma   90.00
#
_symmetry.space_group_name_H-M   'P 1'
#
loop_
_entity.id
_entity.type
_entity.pdbx_description
1 polymer ?
#
loop_
_entity_poly.entity_id
_entity_poly.type
_entity_poly.pdbx_seq_one_letter_code
_entity_poly.pdbx_strand_id
1 'polypeptide(L)'
;DIGVYFPNNKVNKNRNSKYFLKFAMNKLRKENLYIGNIDIMVVSEKPKINIIYNKIINNLVELLGVNNKQITLKATTNEKSGLIGNEKFIAVWSSVLLKGI
;
A
#
# COMPACT_ATOMS: atom_id res chain seq x y z
N ASP A 1 -11.97 -7.22 7.27
CA ASP A 1 -10.89 -8.12 6.83
C ASP A 1 -11.03 -8.39 5.33
N ILE A 2 -9.93 -8.29 4.60
CA ILE A 2 -9.88 -8.51 3.17
C ILE A 2 -10.36 -9.93 2.79
N GLY A 3 -10.10 -10.91 3.62
CA GLY A 3 -10.51 -12.30 3.39
C GLY A 3 -12.02 -12.50 3.37
N VAL A 4 -12.79 -11.61 3.99
CA VAL A 4 -14.25 -11.66 3.96
C VAL A 4 -14.77 -11.32 2.55
N TYR A 5 -14.17 -10.32 1.90
CA TYR A 5 -14.58 -9.87 0.55
C TYR A 5 -13.89 -10.67 -0.55
N PHE A 6 -12.66 -11.12 -0.30
CA PHE A 6 -11.82 -11.81 -1.26
C PHE A 6 -11.26 -13.09 -0.65
N PRO A 7 -12.06 -14.15 -0.55
CA PRO A 7 -11.59 -15.41 0.01
C PRO A 7 -10.43 -15.99 -0.80
N ASN A 8 -9.61 -16.80 -0.13
CA ASN A 8 -8.46 -17.45 -0.75
C ASN A 8 -8.95 -18.57 -1.69
N ASN A 9 -9.17 -18.23 -2.95
CA ASN A 9 -9.63 -19.15 -3.98
C ASN A 9 -8.91 -18.88 -5.31
N LYS A 10 -9.21 -19.68 -6.33
CA LYS A 10 -8.56 -19.56 -7.65
C LYS A 10 -8.77 -18.20 -8.31
N VAL A 11 -9.94 -17.58 -8.12
CA VAL A 11 -10.27 -16.28 -8.72
C VAL A 11 -9.38 -15.19 -8.15
N ASN A 12 -9.09 -15.24 -6.86
CA ASN A 12 -8.32 -14.22 -6.16
C ASN A 12 -6.83 -14.51 -6.11
N LYS A 13 -6.42 -15.74 -6.43
CA LYS A 13 -5.02 -16.14 -6.41
C LYS A 13 -4.22 -15.34 -7.45
N ASN A 14 -3.10 -14.76 -7.01
CA ASN A 14 -2.21 -13.95 -7.86
C ASN A 14 -2.89 -12.77 -8.55
N ARG A 15 -4.05 -12.33 -8.07
CA ARG A 15 -4.71 -11.16 -8.58
C ARG A 15 -3.89 -9.91 -8.28
N ASN A 16 -3.79 -8.99 -9.25
CA ASN A 16 -3.07 -7.74 -9.06
C ASN A 16 -3.66 -6.98 -7.87
N SER A 17 -2.80 -6.52 -6.97
CA SER A 17 -3.22 -5.81 -5.75
C SER A 17 -3.98 -4.50 -6.03
N LYS A 18 -3.81 -3.90 -7.20
CA LYS A 18 -4.61 -2.75 -7.65
C LYS A 18 -6.10 -3.03 -7.63
N TYR A 19 -6.50 -4.26 -7.91
CA TYR A 19 -7.90 -4.67 -7.88
C TYR A 19 -8.50 -4.50 -6.48
N PHE A 20 -7.78 -4.97 -5.47
CA PHE A 20 -8.22 -4.87 -4.07
C PHE A 20 -8.27 -3.41 -3.62
N LEU A 21 -7.31 -2.62 -4.04
CA LEU A 21 -7.26 -1.20 -3.70
C LEU A 21 -8.42 -0.42 -4.32
N LYS A 22 -8.75 -0.70 -5.57
CA LYS A 22 -9.91 -0.09 -6.24
C LYS A 22 -11.22 -0.44 -5.53
N PHE A 23 -11.36 -1.68 -5.10
CA PHE A 23 -12.52 -2.12 -4.32
C PHE A 23 -12.63 -1.31 -3.03
N ALA A 24 -11.53 -1.17 -2.28
CA ALA A 24 -11.50 -0.41 -1.04
C ALA A 24 -11.87 1.06 -1.28
N MET A 25 -11.35 1.68 -2.34
CA MET A 25 -11.66 3.07 -2.67
C MET A 25 -13.12 3.26 -3.03
N ASN A 26 -13.71 2.32 -3.76
CA ASN A 26 -15.15 2.37 -4.08
C ASN A 26 -16.00 2.27 -2.81
N LYS A 27 -15.59 1.41 -1.87
CA LYS A 27 -16.27 1.28 -0.58
C LYS A 27 -16.22 2.57 0.23
N LEU A 28 -15.08 3.24 0.26
CA LEU A 28 -14.95 4.55 0.92
C LEU A 28 -15.91 5.58 0.32
N ARG A 29 -15.99 5.66 -1.00
CA ARG A 29 -16.90 6.59 -1.66
C ARG A 29 -18.36 6.34 -1.29
N LYS A 30 -18.76 5.08 -1.24
CA LYS A 30 -20.12 4.71 -0.84
C LYS A 30 -20.43 5.11 0.61
N GLU A 31 -19.43 5.12 1.47
CA GLU A 31 -19.55 5.53 2.86
C GLU A 31 -19.36 7.04 3.06
N ASN A 32 -19.18 7.81 1.98
CA ASN A 32 -18.90 9.24 2.02
C ASN A 32 -17.63 9.57 2.80
N LEU A 33 -16.61 8.73 2.61
CA LEU A 33 -15.30 8.90 3.23
C LEU A 33 -14.25 9.16 2.15
N TYR A 34 -13.22 9.90 2.55
CA TYR A 34 -12.08 10.15 1.68
C TYR A 34 -10.78 10.13 2.49
N ILE A 35 -9.66 9.97 1.79
CA ILE A 35 -8.35 9.88 2.41
C ILE A 35 -7.84 11.29 2.74
N GLY A 36 -7.55 11.54 4.00
CA GLY A 36 -6.89 12.77 4.44
C GLY A 36 -5.38 12.70 4.23
N ASN A 37 -4.77 11.65 4.75
CA ASN A 37 -3.35 11.37 4.51
C ASN A 37 -3.05 9.89 4.72
N ILE A 38 -1.87 9.49 4.23
CA ILE A 38 -1.36 8.11 4.35
C ILE A 38 0.10 8.18 4.78
N ASP A 39 0.45 7.37 5.76
CA ASP A 39 1.83 7.18 6.20
C ASP A 39 2.22 5.72 5.96
N ILE A 40 3.31 5.50 5.22
CA ILE A 40 3.76 4.18 4.81
C ILE A 40 5.21 3.99 5.22
N MET A 41 5.50 2.87 5.87
CA MET A 41 6.85 2.41 6.19
C MET A 41 7.10 1.09 5.50
N VAL A 42 8.18 1.01 4.72
CA VAL A 42 8.61 -0.20 4.03
C VAL A 42 9.95 -0.65 4.60
N VAL A 43 10.04 -1.92 4.96
CA VAL A 43 11.31 -2.56 5.31
C VAL A 43 11.63 -3.58 4.24
N SER A 44 12.71 -3.36 3.49
CA SER A 44 13.05 -4.17 2.33
C SER A 44 14.54 -4.06 2.02
N GLU A 45 15.18 -5.18 1.73
CA GLU A 45 16.53 -5.17 1.18
C GLU A 45 16.50 -4.95 -0.34
N LYS A 46 15.55 -5.58 -0.99
CA LYS A 46 15.28 -5.42 -2.43
C LYS A 46 13.77 -5.39 -2.67
N PRO A 47 13.28 -4.53 -3.56
CA PRO A 47 14.02 -3.49 -4.27
C PRO A 47 14.47 -2.36 -3.33
N LYS A 48 15.48 -1.60 -3.75
CA LYS A 48 15.85 -0.35 -3.05
C LYS A 48 14.76 0.69 -3.31
N ILE A 49 14.00 1.00 -2.28
CA ILE A 49 12.79 1.84 -2.41
C ILE A 49 13.14 3.27 -2.87
N ASN A 50 14.26 3.81 -2.45
CA ASN A 50 14.66 5.15 -2.88
C ASN A 50 14.83 5.28 -4.41
N ILE A 51 15.18 4.20 -5.10
CA ILE A 51 15.33 4.18 -6.56
C ILE A 51 13.96 4.27 -7.25
N ILE A 52 12.94 3.62 -6.67
CA ILE A 52 11.60 3.54 -7.25
C ILE A 52 10.59 4.41 -6.50
N TYR A 53 11.07 5.31 -5.64
CA TYR A 53 10.23 6.14 -4.78
C TYR A 53 9.18 6.93 -5.57
N ASN A 54 9.62 7.67 -6.57
CA ASN A 54 8.71 8.51 -7.37
C ASN A 54 7.69 7.67 -8.14
N LYS A 55 8.09 6.51 -8.61
CA LYS A 55 7.18 5.59 -9.30
C LYS A 55 6.08 5.08 -8.36
N ILE A 56 6.44 4.74 -7.13
CA ILE A 56 5.48 4.31 -6.11
C ILE A 56 4.50 5.44 -5.80
N ILE A 57 5.00 6.64 -5.51
CA ILE A 57 4.16 7.80 -5.19
C ILE A 57 3.21 8.12 -6.34
N ASN A 58 3.70 8.15 -7.57
CA ASN A 58 2.87 8.46 -8.74
C ASN A 58 1.76 7.42 -8.93
N ASN A 59 2.06 6.15 -8.74
CA ASN A 59 1.05 5.09 -8.82
C ASN A 59 -0.01 5.23 -7.73
N LEU A 60 0.40 5.56 -6.50
CA LEU A 60 -0.53 5.72 -5.39
C LEU A 60 -1.42 6.96 -5.58
N VAL A 61 -0.85 8.06 -6.05
CA VAL A 61 -1.62 9.27 -6.36
C VAL A 61 -2.72 8.96 -7.37
N GLU A 62 -2.38 8.24 -8.43
CA GLU A 62 -3.35 7.87 -9.46
C GLU A 62 -4.42 6.91 -8.93
N LEU A 63 -4.00 5.85 -8.22
CA LEU A 63 -4.92 4.82 -7.72
C LEU A 63 -5.84 5.33 -6.63
N LEU A 64 -5.36 6.21 -5.77
CA LEU A 64 -6.09 6.68 -4.59
C LEU A 64 -6.81 8.02 -4.82
N GLY A 65 -6.50 8.70 -5.93
CA GLY A 65 -7.08 10.01 -6.19
C GLY A 65 -6.67 11.07 -5.17
N VAL A 66 -5.46 10.98 -4.66
CA VAL A 66 -4.89 11.92 -3.69
C VAL A 66 -3.75 12.70 -4.33
N ASN A 67 -3.31 13.76 -3.65
CA ASN A 67 -2.15 14.49 -4.09
C ASN A 67 -0.89 13.94 -3.38
N ASN A 68 0.27 14.16 -3.95
CA ASN A 68 1.52 13.60 -3.43
C ASN A 68 1.87 14.09 -2.01
N LYS A 69 1.38 15.26 -1.62
CA LYS A 69 1.59 15.81 -0.27
C LYS A 69 0.79 15.07 0.81
N GLN A 70 -0.20 14.28 0.41
CA GLN A 70 -1.01 13.48 1.33
C GLN A 70 -0.38 12.13 1.63
N ILE A 71 0.76 11.80 0.99
CA ILE A 71 1.43 10.52 1.15
C ILE A 71 2.82 10.75 1.73
N THR A 72 3.13 10.05 2.82
CA THR A 72 4.49 9.95 3.35
C THR A 72 4.96 8.51 3.16
N LEU A 73 6.05 8.33 2.45
CA LEU A 73 6.66 7.03 2.22
C LEU A 73 8.06 7.02 2.81
N LYS A 74 8.27 6.16 3.77
CA LYS A 74 9.57 5.94 4.44
C LYS A 74 10.02 4.52 4.15
N ALA A 75 11.31 4.33 3.98
CA ALA A 75 11.87 3.02 3.72
C ALA A 75 13.18 2.84 4.47
N THR A 76 13.41 1.62 4.89
CA THR A 76 14.66 1.22 5.54
C THR A 76 14.98 -0.23 5.17
N THR A 77 16.20 -0.66 5.48
CA THR A 77 16.58 -2.06 5.38
C THR A 77 16.53 -2.69 6.77
N ASN A 78 16.64 -4.02 6.83
CA ASN A 78 16.80 -4.76 8.07
C ASN A 78 18.26 -5.14 8.31
N GLU A 79 19.19 -4.41 7.70
CA GLU A 79 20.63 -4.57 7.81
C GLU A 79 21.09 -6.01 7.58
N LYS A 80 20.48 -6.66 6.59
CA LYS A 80 20.73 -8.06 6.20
C LYS A 80 20.41 -9.07 7.30
N SER A 81 19.59 -8.70 8.28
CA SER A 81 19.18 -9.58 9.38
C SER A 81 17.84 -10.26 9.09
N GLY A 82 17.73 -11.54 9.44
CA GLY A 82 16.50 -12.31 9.35
C GLY A 82 16.01 -12.52 7.92
N LEU A 83 14.73 -12.86 7.77
CA LEU A 83 14.12 -13.17 6.48
C LEU A 83 14.02 -11.94 5.56
N ILE A 84 13.79 -10.77 6.12
CA ILE A 84 13.76 -9.52 5.36
C ILE A 84 15.18 -9.19 4.89
N GLY A 85 16.17 -9.29 5.79
CA GLY A 85 17.57 -9.02 5.47
C GLY A 85 18.14 -9.97 4.43
N ASN A 86 17.59 -11.18 4.33
CA ASN A 86 17.95 -12.18 3.30
C ASN A 86 17.13 -12.04 2.01
N GLU A 87 16.40 -10.92 1.86
CA GLU A 87 15.64 -10.60 0.64
C GLU A 87 14.44 -11.53 0.38
N LYS A 88 14.02 -12.30 1.38
CA LYS A 88 12.90 -13.25 1.24
C LYS A 88 11.54 -12.62 1.47
N PHE A 89 11.49 -11.54 2.24
CA PHE A 89 10.25 -10.85 2.59
C PHE A 89 10.42 -9.35 2.55
N ILE A 90 9.30 -8.68 2.32
CA ILE A 90 9.15 -7.24 2.46
C ILE A 90 8.07 -7.02 3.52
N ALA A 91 8.31 -6.12 4.47
CA ALA A 91 7.31 -5.74 5.44
C ALA A 91 6.85 -4.31 5.17
N VAL A 92 5.54 -4.09 5.23
CA VAL A 92 4.94 -2.77 5.00
C VAL A 92 3.94 -2.49 6.11
N TRP A 93 4.06 -1.32 6.70
CA TRP A 93 3.06 -0.76 7.62
C TRP A 93 2.45 0.46 6.97
N SER A 94 1.14 0.57 7.03
CA SER A 94 0.47 1.77 6.56
C SER A 94 -0.56 2.24 7.58
N SER A 95 -0.68 3.55 7.71
CA SER A 95 -1.68 4.20 8.53
C SER A 95 -2.41 5.23 7.68
N VAL A 96 -3.72 5.18 7.68
CA VAL A 96 -4.56 6.02 6.82
C VAL A 96 -5.52 6.82 7.70
N LEU A 97 -5.53 8.13 7.52
CA LEU A 97 -6.54 9.00 8.13
C LEU A 97 -7.68 9.18 7.14
N LEU A 98 -8.86 8.78 7.54
CA LEU A 98 -10.08 8.97 6.76
C LEU A 98 -10.85 10.17 7.27
N LYS A 99 -11.45 10.92 6.36
CA LYS A 99 -12.31 12.04 6.66
C LYS A 99 -13.69 11.84 6.06
N GLY A 100 -14.72 12.34 6.74
CA GLY A 100 -16.08 12.33 6.24
C GLY A 100 -16.41 13.56 5.40
N ILE A 101 -17.27 13.36 4.45
CA ILE A 101 -17.82 14.46 3.63
C ILE A 101 -18.98 15.14 4.37
#